data_72e517bb48758fb091b8e1f990aa40c4
#
_entry.id   72e517bb48758fb091b8e1f990aa40c4
#
_cell.length_a   1.000
_cell.length_b   1.000
_cell.length_c   1.000
_cell.angle_alpha   90.00
_cell.angle_beta   90.00
_cell.angle_gamma   90.00
#
_symmetry.space_group_name_H-M   'P 1'
#
loop_
_entity.id
_entity.type
_entity.pdbx_description
1 polymer ?
#
loop_
_entity_poly.entity_id
_entity_poly.type
_entity_poly.pdbx_seq_one_letter_code
_entity_poly.pdbx_strand_id
1 'polypeptide(L)'
;MYYQKDLQRLRKKFSGVENIKENYSQSMQDIFVLTMLNGKKNGIYIEIGADQPVLVNNSYLLETEYDWSGVSFEIDEEKIDYFNSIRKNKCICTDATSFDYKSLFEERNYPKQIDYLQLDIDPAPQTLEALKNLPLDEYRFSVITYETDVYRHGADIQDEQIAIF
;
A
#
# COMPACT_ATOMS: atom_id res chain seq x y z
N MET A 1 -10.92 -7.24 16.41
CA MET A 1 -9.76 -8.02 16.92
C MET A 1 -9.05 -8.56 15.69
N TYR A 2 -8.04 -7.84 15.24
CA TYR A 2 -7.26 -8.22 14.06
C TYR A 2 -6.30 -9.31 14.48
N TYR A 3 -6.27 -10.38 13.72
CA TYR A 3 -5.56 -11.60 14.06
C TYR A 3 -4.05 -11.34 14.14
N GLN A 4 -3.49 -11.40 15.32
CA GLN A 4 -2.05 -11.66 15.45
C GLN A 4 -1.79 -13.02 14.81
N LYS A 5 -1.38 -13.02 13.56
CA LYS A 5 -0.99 -14.23 12.88
C LYS A 5 0.39 -14.64 13.37
N ASP A 6 0.55 -15.89 13.68
CA ASP A 6 1.80 -16.47 14.17
C ASP A 6 2.89 -16.35 13.08
N LEU A 7 3.69 -15.29 13.16
CA LEU A 7 4.79 -15.03 12.21
C LEU A 7 5.83 -16.17 12.17
N GLN A 8 5.83 -17.05 13.18
CA GLN A 8 6.68 -18.24 13.18
C GLN A 8 6.28 -19.24 12.10
N ARG A 9 5.05 -19.18 11.60
CA ARG A 9 4.52 -20.05 10.54
C ARG A 9 4.76 -19.55 9.13
N LEU A 10 5.41 -18.42 8.93
CA LEU A 10 5.77 -17.96 7.61
C LEU A 10 6.63 -19.00 6.89
N ARG A 11 6.23 -19.34 5.66
CA ARG A 11 7.00 -20.29 4.81
C ARG A 11 8.33 -19.69 4.36
N LYS A 12 8.37 -18.39 4.12
CA LYS A 12 9.56 -17.63 3.77
C LYS A 12 9.81 -16.62 4.88
N LYS A 13 11.00 -16.62 5.44
CA LYS A 13 11.43 -15.69 6.49
C LYS A 13 12.52 -14.78 5.96
N PHE A 14 12.60 -13.59 6.49
CA PHE A 14 13.70 -12.65 6.27
C PHE A 14 14.39 -12.35 7.59
N SER A 15 15.61 -11.85 7.52
CA SER A 15 16.38 -11.49 8.72
C SER A 15 15.69 -10.38 9.51
N GLY A 16 15.42 -10.61 10.77
CA GLY A 16 14.73 -9.66 11.65
C GLY A 16 13.23 -9.89 11.79
N VAL A 17 12.61 -10.84 11.05
CA VAL A 17 11.18 -11.15 11.20
C VAL A 17 10.82 -11.57 12.63
N GLU A 18 11.75 -12.16 13.35
CA GLU A 18 11.59 -12.55 14.76
C GLU A 18 11.43 -11.37 15.72
N ASN A 19 11.82 -10.18 15.30
CA ASN A 19 11.70 -8.95 16.10
C ASN A 19 10.35 -8.24 15.91
N ILE A 20 9.58 -8.61 14.88
CA ILE A 20 8.26 -8.04 14.63
C ILE A 20 7.27 -8.61 15.63
N LYS A 21 6.71 -7.73 16.45
CA LYS A 21 5.74 -8.12 17.49
C LYS A 21 4.32 -8.22 16.95
N GLU A 22 3.97 -7.31 16.04
CA GLU A 22 2.61 -7.15 15.51
C GLU A 22 2.67 -6.80 14.03
N ASN A 23 1.67 -7.26 13.27
CA ASN A 23 1.36 -6.73 11.96
C ASN A 23 0.12 -5.84 12.07
N TYR A 24 0.00 -4.87 11.18
CA TYR A 24 -1.07 -3.87 11.22
C TYR A 24 -2.04 -4.00 10.05
N SER A 25 -1.63 -4.62 8.97
CA SER A 25 -2.47 -4.86 7.80
C SER A 25 -3.50 -5.96 8.02
N GLN A 26 -4.62 -5.88 7.30
CA GLN A 26 -5.75 -6.81 7.43
C GLN A 26 -5.37 -8.26 7.06
N SER A 27 -4.59 -8.44 6.02
CA SER A 27 -4.22 -9.74 5.46
C SER A 27 -2.72 -9.99 5.39
N MET A 28 -1.94 -9.37 6.29
CA MET A 28 -0.48 -9.47 6.36
C MET A 28 0.24 -8.89 5.13
N GLN A 29 -0.32 -7.89 4.47
CA GLN A 29 0.30 -7.23 3.32
C GLN A 29 1.65 -6.60 3.70
N ASP A 30 1.75 -5.95 4.88
CA ASP A 30 2.98 -5.40 5.45
C ASP A 30 4.08 -6.47 5.60
N ILE A 31 3.75 -7.64 6.15
CA ILE A 31 4.66 -8.77 6.29
C ILE A 31 5.00 -9.38 4.93
N PHE A 32 4.03 -9.45 4.01
CA PHE A 32 4.27 -9.93 2.66
C PHE A 32 5.31 -9.06 1.94
N VAL A 33 5.15 -7.73 1.99
CA VAL A 33 6.09 -6.78 1.39
C VAL A 33 7.49 -6.96 1.96
N LEU A 34 7.63 -7.00 3.29
CA LEU A 34 8.92 -7.24 3.95
C LEU A 34 9.53 -8.59 3.58
N THR A 35 8.71 -9.63 3.42
CA THR A 35 9.18 -10.94 2.99
C THR A 35 9.71 -10.91 1.56
N MET A 36 8.99 -10.27 0.64
CA MET A 36 9.40 -10.17 -0.76
C MET A 36 10.67 -9.33 -0.94
N LEU A 37 10.84 -8.30 -0.11
CA LEU A 37 11.97 -7.37 -0.16
C LEU A 37 13.05 -7.68 0.90
N ASN A 38 13.00 -8.88 1.49
CA ASN A 38 13.99 -9.38 2.45
C ASN A 38 14.28 -8.42 3.62
N GLY A 39 13.21 -7.87 4.22
CA GLY A 39 13.31 -6.94 5.35
C GLY A 39 13.94 -5.60 4.99
N LYS A 40 13.75 -5.13 3.75
CA LYS A 40 14.30 -3.85 3.27
C LYS A 40 13.94 -2.71 4.20
N LYS A 41 14.95 -1.91 4.56
CA LYS A 41 14.79 -0.61 5.24
C LYS A 41 14.88 0.54 4.24
N ASN A 42 14.35 1.70 4.63
CA ASN A 42 14.37 2.93 3.83
C ASN A 42 13.76 2.74 2.43
N GLY A 43 12.70 1.95 2.34
CA GLY A 43 11.95 1.77 1.10
C GLY A 43 11.00 2.95 0.83
N ILE A 44 10.39 2.92 -0.36
CA ILE A 44 9.39 3.91 -0.78
C ILE A 44 8.08 3.18 -1.07
N TYR A 45 6.98 3.70 -0.51
CA TYR A 45 5.64 3.19 -0.78
C TYR A 45 4.70 4.25 -1.35
N ILE A 46 3.73 3.78 -2.12
CA ILE A 46 2.53 4.51 -2.53
C ILE A 46 1.34 3.71 -2.01
N GLU A 47 0.49 4.32 -1.21
CA GLU A 47 -0.69 3.69 -0.60
C GLU A 47 -1.96 4.41 -1.05
N ILE A 48 -2.80 3.72 -1.81
CA ILE A 48 -4.03 4.26 -2.39
C ILE A 48 -5.22 3.60 -1.68
N GLY A 49 -6.01 4.40 -0.97
CA GLY A 49 -7.01 3.95 -0.01
C GLY A 49 -6.36 3.66 1.36
N ALA A 50 -6.06 4.72 2.13
CA ALA A 50 -5.30 4.59 3.38
C ALA A 50 -6.17 4.23 4.60
N ASP A 51 -7.45 4.61 4.59
CA ASP A 51 -8.43 4.45 5.66
C ASP A 51 -7.89 4.90 7.04
N GLN A 52 -7.41 3.99 7.85
CA GLN A 52 -6.93 4.25 9.21
C GLN A 52 -5.41 4.39 9.26
N PRO A 53 -4.85 5.27 10.13
CA PRO A 53 -3.41 5.50 10.18
C PRO A 53 -2.58 4.36 10.79
N VAL A 54 -3.20 3.47 11.56
CA VAL A 54 -2.52 2.41 12.32
C VAL A 54 -3.19 1.04 12.12
N LEU A 55 -4.47 0.93 12.49
CA LEU A 55 -5.20 -0.33 12.40
C LEU A 55 -5.65 -0.56 10.96
N VAL A 56 -5.52 -1.80 10.49
CA VAL A 56 -5.87 -2.18 9.10
C VAL A 56 -5.04 -1.42 8.04
N ASN A 57 -3.89 -0.88 8.44
CA ASN A 57 -3.05 -0.09 7.55
C ASN A 57 -1.86 -0.89 7.01
N ASN A 58 -1.64 -0.79 5.71
CA ASN A 58 -0.66 -1.61 4.99
C ASN A 58 0.77 -1.03 5.02
N SER A 59 0.93 0.23 5.39
CA SER A 59 2.20 0.95 5.37
C SER A 59 2.74 1.33 6.76
N TYR A 60 1.92 1.21 7.82
CA TYR A 60 2.30 1.66 9.17
C TYR A 60 3.55 0.93 9.71
N LEU A 61 3.60 -0.40 9.62
CA LEU A 61 4.77 -1.18 10.04
C LEU A 61 6.03 -0.78 9.24
N LEU A 62 5.87 -0.57 7.95
CA LEU A 62 6.96 -0.18 7.05
C LEU A 62 7.55 1.17 7.45
N GLU A 63 6.68 2.14 7.74
CA GLU A 63 7.10 3.47 8.18
C GLU A 63 7.79 3.44 9.56
N THR A 64 7.19 2.77 10.54
CA THR A 64 7.60 2.90 11.95
C THR A 64 8.78 2.03 12.34
N GLU A 65 8.89 0.82 11.79
CA GLU A 65 9.91 -0.16 12.17
C GLU A 65 11.00 -0.33 11.10
N TYR A 66 10.74 0.10 9.87
CA TYR A 66 11.66 -0.07 8.74
C TYR A 66 12.08 1.23 8.06
N ASP A 67 11.72 2.39 8.64
CA ASP A 67 12.11 3.72 8.17
C ASP A 67 11.70 4.00 6.70
N TRP A 68 10.57 3.47 6.26
CA TRP A 68 10.08 3.73 4.91
C TRP A 68 9.49 5.13 4.78
N SER A 69 9.68 5.72 3.63
CA SER A 69 9.02 6.97 3.22
C SER A 69 7.95 6.69 2.17
N GLY A 70 6.98 7.57 2.05
CA GLY A 70 5.93 7.38 1.06
C GLY A 70 4.86 8.44 1.10
N VAL A 71 3.76 8.11 0.45
CA VAL A 71 2.55 8.92 0.44
C VAL A 71 1.34 8.01 0.43
N SER A 72 0.33 8.41 1.18
CA SER A 72 -0.97 7.76 1.23
C SER A 72 -2.02 8.68 0.61
N PHE A 73 -3.10 8.10 0.10
CA PHE A 73 -4.22 8.81 -0.51
C PHE A 73 -5.52 8.33 0.11
N GLU A 74 -6.38 9.28 0.46
CA GLU A 74 -7.71 9.04 1.00
C GLU A 74 -8.63 10.18 0.56
N ILE A 75 -9.93 9.94 0.48
CA ILE A 75 -10.92 10.95 0.09
C ILE A 75 -11.65 11.54 1.31
N ASP A 76 -11.67 10.83 2.42
CA ASP A 76 -12.37 11.23 3.65
C ASP A 76 -11.51 12.19 4.48
N GLU A 77 -11.89 13.46 4.52
CA GLU A 77 -11.16 14.53 5.23
C GLU A 77 -10.98 14.24 6.72
N GLU A 78 -11.98 13.66 7.39
CA GLU A 78 -11.88 13.38 8.84
C GLU A 78 -10.84 12.30 9.11
N LYS A 79 -10.74 11.28 8.26
CA LYS A 79 -9.72 10.24 8.35
C LYS A 79 -8.32 10.80 8.10
N ILE A 80 -8.19 11.71 7.12
CA ILE A 80 -6.91 12.31 6.74
C ILE A 80 -6.35 13.18 7.85
N ASP A 81 -7.16 14.00 8.51
CA ASP A 81 -6.73 14.83 9.63
C ASP A 81 -6.19 13.94 10.76
N TYR A 82 -6.91 12.87 11.07
CA TYR A 82 -6.45 11.90 12.07
C TYR A 82 -5.15 11.20 11.63
N PHE A 83 -5.10 10.73 10.39
CA PHE A 83 -3.91 10.11 9.81
C PHE A 83 -2.69 11.04 9.92
N ASN A 84 -2.83 12.28 9.46
CA ASN A 84 -1.76 13.26 9.43
C ASN A 84 -1.31 13.75 10.82
N SER A 85 -2.14 13.57 11.86
CA SER A 85 -1.77 13.86 13.24
C SER A 85 -0.86 12.79 13.85
N ILE A 86 -0.90 11.54 13.34
CA ILE A 86 -0.18 10.38 13.87
C ILE A 86 1.05 10.04 13.02
N ARG A 87 0.92 10.08 11.70
CA ARG A 87 1.91 9.58 10.76
C ARG A 87 2.94 10.64 10.36
N LYS A 88 4.19 10.21 10.21
CA LYS A 88 5.28 11.02 9.68
C LYS A 88 5.07 11.29 8.18
N ASN A 89 4.81 10.24 7.40
CA ASN A 89 4.45 10.35 6.01
C ASN A 89 3.00 10.80 5.89
N LYS A 90 2.72 11.72 4.96
CA LYS A 90 1.41 12.37 4.90
C LYS A 90 0.45 11.68 3.95
N CYS A 91 -0.81 11.72 4.33
CA CYS A 91 -1.94 11.35 3.49
C CYS A 91 -2.46 12.59 2.75
N ILE A 92 -2.68 12.46 1.46
CA ILE A 92 -3.24 13.51 0.58
C ILE A 92 -4.74 13.29 0.46
N CYS A 93 -5.51 14.35 0.72
CA CYS A 93 -6.95 14.37 0.50
C CYS A 93 -7.25 14.55 -0.99
N THR A 94 -7.66 13.48 -1.66
CA THR A 94 -7.98 13.57 -3.09
C THR A 94 -8.75 12.35 -3.58
N ASP A 95 -9.43 12.52 -4.71
CA ASP A 95 -9.93 11.41 -5.50
C ASP A 95 -8.76 10.75 -6.25
N ALA A 96 -8.37 9.56 -5.80
CA ALA A 96 -7.26 8.80 -6.36
C ALA A 96 -7.49 8.33 -7.81
N THR A 97 -8.73 8.29 -8.27
CA THR A 97 -9.05 7.87 -9.65
C THR A 97 -8.67 8.91 -10.70
N SER A 98 -8.50 10.16 -10.29
CA SER A 98 -8.21 11.30 -11.19
C SER A 98 -6.96 12.10 -10.80
N PHE A 99 -6.19 11.64 -9.82
CA PHE A 99 -5.02 12.35 -9.30
C PHE A 99 -3.84 12.29 -10.28
N ASP A 100 -3.07 13.39 -10.38
CA ASP A 100 -1.85 13.44 -11.21
C ASP A 100 -0.64 12.82 -10.47
N TYR A 101 -0.56 11.49 -10.49
CA TYR A 101 0.53 10.75 -9.87
C TYR A 101 1.89 11.06 -10.49
N LYS A 102 1.92 11.30 -11.83
CA LYS A 102 3.17 11.57 -12.52
C LYS A 102 3.84 12.83 -12.01
N SER A 103 3.09 13.93 -11.95
CA SER A 103 3.62 15.20 -11.42
C SER A 103 4.09 15.05 -9.97
N LEU A 104 3.36 14.33 -9.13
CA LEU A 104 3.79 14.09 -7.75
C LEU A 104 5.09 13.28 -7.68
N PHE A 105 5.22 12.22 -8.49
CA PHE A 105 6.42 11.38 -8.46
C PHE A 105 7.64 12.14 -8.97
N GLU A 106 7.47 13.01 -9.96
CA GLU A 106 8.51 13.91 -10.45
C GLU A 106 8.91 14.95 -9.39
N GLU A 107 7.95 15.62 -8.77
CA GLU A 107 8.18 16.62 -7.71
C GLU A 107 8.96 16.03 -6.53
N ARG A 108 8.59 14.82 -6.13
CA ARG A 108 9.26 14.11 -5.03
C ARG A 108 10.56 13.43 -5.44
N ASN A 109 10.92 13.50 -6.70
CA ASN A 109 12.10 12.83 -7.26
C ASN A 109 12.12 11.32 -6.95
N TYR A 110 10.96 10.67 -7.06
CA TYR A 110 10.90 9.23 -6.84
C TYR A 110 11.67 8.47 -7.92
N PRO A 111 12.38 7.39 -7.55
CA PRO A 111 13.06 6.56 -8.52
C PRO A 111 12.06 5.90 -9.46
N LYS A 112 12.48 5.59 -10.69
CA LYS A 112 11.61 4.88 -11.65
C LYS A 112 11.24 3.45 -11.19
N GLN A 113 11.96 2.90 -10.22
CA GLN A 113 11.62 1.67 -9.51
C GLN A 113 11.26 2.02 -8.07
N ILE A 114 9.97 2.02 -7.75
CA ILE A 114 9.41 2.21 -6.40
C ILE A 114 9.26 0.84 -5.74
N ASP A 115 9.37 0.77 -4.41
CA ASP A 115 9.40 -0.51 -3.73
C ASP A 115 8.02 -1.15 -3.56
N TYR A 116 7.01 -0.36 -3.22
CA TYR A 116 5.69 -0.89 -2.90
C TYR A 116 4.56 0.01 -3.41
N LEU A 117 3.57 -0.62 -4.01
CA LEU A 117 2.27 -0.04 -4.33
C LEU A 117 1.17 -0.83 -3.63
N GLN A 118 0.33 -0.13 -2.88
CA GLN A 118 -0.90 -0.68 -2.32
C GLN A 118 -2.10 0.00 -2.98
N LEU A 119 -3.07 -0.80 -3.39
CA LEU A 119 -4.31 -0.36 -4.03
C LEU A 119 -5.50 -1.05 -3.37
N ASP A 120 -6.32 -0.27 -2.69
CA ASP A 120 -7.47 -0.77 -1.92
C ASP A 120 -8.46 0.38 -1.69
N ILE A 121 -9.35 0.62 -2.65
CA ILE A 121 -10.42 1.62 -2.56
C ILE A 121 -11.76 0.91 -2.68
N ASP A 122 -12.66 1.20 -1.77
CA ASP A 122 -14.06 0.78 -1.90
C ASP A 122 -14.88 1.79 -2.71
N PRO A 123 -15.65 1.34 -3.74
CA PRO A 123 -15.77 -0.03 -4.27
C PRO A 123 -14.65 -0.40 -5.27
N ALA A 124 -14.40 -1.70 -5.46
CA ALA A 124 -13.35 -2.24 -6.32
C ALA A 124 -13.21 -1.65 -7.74
N PRO A 125 -14.28 -1.23 -8.46
CA PRO A 125 -14.12 -0.51 -9.72
C PRO A 125 -13.28 0.76 -9.61
N GLN A 126 -13.34 1.47 -8.49
CA GLN A 126 -12.51 2.67 -8.27
C GLN A 126 -11.04 2.31 -8.07
N THR A 127 -10.75 1.17 -7.43
CA THR A 127 -9.37 0.65 -7.34
C THR A 127 -8.79 0.40 -8.73
N LEU A 128 -9.58 -0.17 -9.64
CA LEU A 128 -9.16 -0.41 -11.03
C LEU A 128 -8.94 0.92 -11.80
N GLU A 129 -9.80 1.90 -11.62
CA GLU A 129 -9.62 3.22 -12.25
C GLU A 129 -8.37 3.95 -11.71
N ALA A 130 -8.11 3.89 -10.41
CA ALA A 130 -6.87 4.42 -9.84
C ALA A 130 -5.63 3.71 -10.40
N LEU A 131 -5.67 2.38 -10.58
CA LEU A 131 -4.59 1.62 -11.21
C LEU A 131 -4.33 2.08 -12.65
N LYS A 132 -5.39 2.27 -13.46
CA LYS A 132 -5.28 2.76 -14.85
C LYS A 132 -4.68 4.15 -14.94
N ASN A 133 -4.89 4.97 -13.91
CA ASN A 133 -4.39 6.35 -13.85
C ASN A 133 -2.92 6.46 -13.42
N LEU A 134 -2.31 5.37 -12.94
CA LEU A 134 -0.90 5.36 -12.57
C LEU A 134 0.02 5.40 -13.80
N PRO A 135 1.17 6.12 -13.74
CA PRO A 135 2.11 6.22 -14.86
C PRO A 135 2.99 4.94 -14.97
N LEU A 136 2.36 3.79 -15.24
CA LEU A 136 3.01 2.47 -15.27
C LEU A 136 3.93 2.25 -16.48
N ASP A 137 3.87 3.12 -17.48
CA ASP A 137 4.80 3.16 -18.61
C ASP A 137 6.18 3.74 -18.22
N GLU A 138 6.21 4.62 -17.20
CA GLU A 138 7.43 5.26 -16.74
C GLU A 138 7.94 4.74 -15.39
N TYR A 139 7.06 4.29 -14.52
CA TYR A 139 7.38 3.84 -13.17
C TYR A 139 7.04 2.35 -12.99
N ARG A 140 7.85 1.66 -12.23
CA ARG A 140 7.66 0.25 -11.88
C ARG A 140 7.63 0.09 -10.38
N PHE A 141 6.95 -0.95 -9.90
CA PHE A 141 6.85 -1.30 -8.50
C PHE A 141 7.43 -2.69 -8.26
N SER A 142 8.22 -2.83 -7.18
CA SER A 142 8.84 -4.12 -6.84
C SER A 142 7.82 -5.10 -6.26
N VAL A 143 6.88 -4.58 -5.48
CA VAL A 143 5.77 -5.35 -4.89
C VAL A 143 4.50 -4.55 -5.05
N ILE A 144 3.42 -5.23 -5.41
CA ILE A 144 2.09 -4.65 -5.51
C ILE A 144 1.13 -5.52 -4.70
N THR A 145 0.30 -4.89 -3.88
CA THR A 145 -0.90 -5.52 -3.31
C THR A 145 -2.12 -4.80 -3.83
N TYR A 146 -3.10 -5.58 -4.27
CA TYR A 146 -4.32 -5.08 -4.88
C TYR A 146 -5.53 -5.82 -4.30
N GLU A 147 -6.53 -5.09 -3.82
CA GLU A 147 -7.79 -5.68 -3.42
C GLU A 147 -8.71 -5.85 -4.63
N THR A 148 -9.08 -7.09 -4.91
CA THR A 148 -9.89 -7.43 -6.09
C THR A 148 -11.38 -7.48 -5.81
N ASP A 149 -11.77 -7.70 -4.55
CA ASP A 149 -13.16 -7.93 -4.14
C ASP A 149 -13.94 -8.94 -5.01
N VAL A 150 -13.24 -9.94 -5.54
CA VAL A 150 -13.80 -10.96 -6.45
C VAL A 150 -15.05 -11.61 -5.87
N TYR A 151 -15.10 -11.78 -4.56
CA TYR A 151 -16.25 -12.37 -3.86
C TYR A 151 -17.51 -11.48 -3.91
N ARG A 152 -17.37 -10.16 -4.18
CA ARG A 152 -18.50 -9.21 -4.32
C ARG A 152 -18.83 -8.92 -5.78
N HIS A 153 -17.81 -8.80 -6.64
CA HIS A 153 -17.94 -8.26 -7.98
C HIS A 153 -17.65 -9.27 -9.11
N GLY A 154 -17.29 -10.52 -8.77
CA GLY A 154 -16.89 -11.52 -9.76
C GLY A 154 -15.46 -11.32 -10.27
N ALA A 155 -15.05 -12.15 -11.23
CA ALA A 155 -13.67 -12.19 -11.71
C ALA A 155 -13.33 -11.10 -12.75
N ASP A 156 -14.31 -10.44 -13.34
CA ASP A 156 -14.10 -9.54 -14.49
C ASP A 156 -13.12 -8.41 -14.17
N ILE A 157 -13.24 -7.79 -12.97
CA ILE A 157 -12.33 -6.73 -12.51
C ILE A 157 -10.91 -7.27 -12.30
N GLN A 158 -10.78 -8.47 -11.77
CA GLN A 158 -9.48 -9.12 -11.57
C GLN A 158 -8.81 -9.44 -12.91
N ASP A 159 -9.56 -9.92 -13.90
CA ASP A 159 -9.03 -10.23 -15.22
C ASP A 159 -8.54 -8.96 -15.94
N GLU A 160 -9.29 -7.86 -15.82
CA GLU A 160 -8.90 -6.57 -16.37
C GLU A 160 -7.64 -6.01 -15.68
N GLN A 161 -7.56 -6.10 -14.36
CA GLN A 161 -6.37 -5.71 -13.57
C GLN A 161 -5.13 -6.52 -13.99
N ILE A 162 -5.25 -7.84 -14.15
CA ILE A 162 -4.13 -8.70 -14.56
C ILE A 162 -3.62 -8.30 -15.96
N ALA A 163 -4.50 -7.83 -16.83
CA ALA A 163 -4.11 -7.42 -18.17
C ALA A 163 -3.30 -6.11 -18.21
N ILE A 164 -3.31 -5.33 -17.13
CA ILE A 164 -2.54 -4.07 -16.99
C ILE A 164 -1.09 -4.36 -16.56
N PHE A 165 -0.87 -5.40 -15.77
CA PHE A 165 0.46 -5.79 -15.27
C PHE A 165 1.18 -6.75 -16.21
#